data_047f3812a7dfe3d7398c41bc6bc312ac
#
_entry.id   047f3812a7dfe3d7398c41bc6bc312ac
#
_cell.length_a   1.000
_cell.length_b   1.000
_cell.length_c   1.000
_cell.angle_alpha   90.00
_cell.angle_beta   90.00
_cell.angle_gamma   90.00
#
_symmetry.space_group_name_H-M   'P 1'
#
loop_
_entity.id
_entity.type
_entity.pdbx_description
1 polymer ?
#
loop_
_entity_poly.entity_id
_entity_poly.type
_entity_poly.pdbx_seq_one_letter_code
_entity_poly.pdbx_strand_id
1 'polypeptide(L)'
;MKTPTLNTHGVTIPKIGFGTSRIGDTTSIEAYSELVAHALKLGYRHIDTAWKYHTEKAVGDGIRASGVPRDEIFLTTKVSHEYLRADDFARMVDESLNNLKLDQVDLLMVHWPSPEKVPLAETMNALAKAKRQGKAKHLGVANFNIALIEEAIRLCPEPIVNVQVEYHPYLDQTKLLAAVRRLGLAMTAYCPLGRGKMISDAVVAEIACAKGKSVAQVVLRWHLQQPNVIPIPRSSNPGRQAENLNIFDFTLSDDEMKRIHALARPDGRIANPAGRAPLWD
;
A
#
# COMPACT_ATOMS: atom_id res chain seq x y z
N MET A 1 -3.88 7.54 20.23
CA MET A 1 -3.63 8.71 19.34
C MET A 1 -4.33 8.42 18.00
N LYS A 2 -5.13 9.34 17.45
CA LYS A 2 -5.75 9.11 16.12
C LYS A 2 -4.65 9.19 15.03
N THR A 3 -4.54 8.17 14.20
CA THR A 3 -3.67 8.20 13.02
C THR A 3 -4.07 9.35 12.10
N PRO A 4 -3.14 10.24 11.67
CA PRO A 4 -3.45 11.26 10.68
C PRO A 4 -4.02 10.66 9.40
N THR A 5 -4.79 11.46 8.67
CA THR A 5 -5.43 11.04 7.42
C THR A 5 -4.96 11.89 6.24
N LEU A 6 -5.03 11.34 5.05
CA LEU A 6 -4.86 12.00 3.76
C LEU A 6 -6.22 12.07 3.07
N ASN A 7 -6.58 13.25 2.57
CA ASN A 7 -7.78 13.43 1.75
C ASN A 7 -7.40 13.53 0.27
N THR A 8 -8.07 12.73 -0.56
CA THR A 8 -7.89 12.71 -2.01
C THR A 8 -9.22 12.38 -2.69
N HIS A 9 -9.64 13.14 -3.69
CA HIS A 9 -10.92 12.94 -4.40
C HIS A 9 -12.13 12.69 -3.45
N GLY A 10 -12.17 13.37 -2.31
CA GLY A 10 -13.22 13.19 -1.31
C GLY A 10 -13.11 11.93 -0.44
N VAL A 11 -12.00 11.18 -0.58
CA VAL A 11 -11.72 9.97 0.19
C VAL A 11 -10.73 10.26 1.30
N THR A 12 -11.05 9.82 2.51
CA THR A 12 -10.17 9.93 3.68
C THR A 12 -9.45 8.61 3.91
N ILE A 13 -8.12 8.60 3.78
CA ILE A 13 -7.27 7.42 3.93
C ILE A 13 -6.32 7.62 5.12
N PRO A 14 -6.21 6.67 6.09
CA PRO A 14 -5.22 6.76 7.15
C PRO A 14 -3.79 6.80 6.58
N LYS A 15 -2.97 7.73 7.06
CA LYS A 15 -1.63 8.04 6.51
C LYS A 15 -0.55 6.98 6.77
N ILE A 16 -0.88 5.91 7.49
CA ILE A 16 -0.07 4.71 7.62
C ILE A 16 -0.96 3.49 7.60
N GLY A 17 -0.55 2.44 6.90
CA GLY A 17 -1.25 1.16 6.89
C GLY A 17 -0.39 0.02 7.41
N PHE A 18 -1.03 -1.12 7.65
CA PHE A 18 -0.39 -2.38 7.97
C PHE A 18 -0.46 -3.32 6.77
N GLY A 19 0.70 -3.64 6.18
CA GLY A 19 0.82 -4.58 5.06
C GLY A 19 0.78 -6.04 5.51
N THR A 20 0.14 -6.91 4.72
CA THR A 20 -0.03 -8.34 5.04
C THR A 20 0.63 -9.28 4.03
N SER A 21 1.52 -8.78 3.17
CA SER A 21 2.25 -9.62 2.23
C SER A 21 3.15 -10.63 2.95
N ARG A 22 3.12 -11.91 2.50
CA ARG A 22 3.94 -13.00 3.05
C ARG A 22 5.25 -13.24 2.30
N ILE A 23 5.63 -12.39 1.35
CA ILE A 23 6.88 -12.58 0.60
C ILE A 23 8.07 -12.57 1.58
N GLY A 24 8.78 -13.70 1.65
CA GLY A 24 9.91 -13.89 2.56
C GLY A 24 9.53 -14.07 4.04
N ASP A 25 8.27 -14.40 4.35
CA ASP A 25 7.77 -14.63 5.70
C ASP A 25 7.43 -16.11 5.94
N THR A 26 7.92 -16.63 7.05
CA THR A 26 7.66 -18.00 7.53
C THR A 26 6.51 -18.07 8.53
N THR A 27 5.90 -16.94 8.89
CA THR A 27 4.76 -16.89 9.81
C THR A 27 3.60 -17.71 9.26
N SER A 28 2.97 -18.54 10.10
CA SER A 28 1.81 -19.32 9.69
C SER A 28 0.60 -18.44 9.34
N ILE A 29 -0.30 -18.95 8.51
CA ILE A 29 -1.50 -18.20 8.12
C ILE A 29 -2.37 -17.90 9.34
N GLU A 30 -2.45 -18.84 10.28
CA GLU A 30 -3.22 -18.69 11.51
C GLU A 30 -2.70 -17.53 12.37
N ALA A 31 -1.37 -17.43 12.52
CA ALA A 31 -0.74 -16.33 13.27
C ALA A 31 -0.97 -14.96 12.62
N TYR A 32 -1.25 -14.89 11.31
CA TYR A 32 -1.59 -13.62 10.67
C TYR A 32 -2.88 -13.00 11.19
N SER A 33 -3.86 -13.79 11.58
CA SER A 33 -5.09 -13.28 12.20
C SER A 33 -4.79 -12.52 13.50
N GLU A 34 -3.91 -13.08 14.34
CA GLU A 34 -3.49 -12.43 15.59
C GLU A 34 -2.70 -11.15 15.31
N LEU A 35 -1.81 -11.15 14.30
CA LEU A 35 -1.02 -9.97 13.93
C LEU A 35 -1.91 -8.83 13.43
N VAL A 36 -2.94 -9.13 12.63
CA VAL A 36 -3.90 -8.12 12.15
C VAL A 36 -4.73 -7.58 13.31
N ALA A 37 -5.25 -8.46 14.18
CA ALA A 37 -6.00 -8.05 15.36
C ALA A 37 -5.15 -7.17 16.29
N HIS A 38 -3.90 -7.53 16.50
CA HIS A 38 -2.97 -6.73 17.31
C HIS A 38 -2.70 -5.36 16.68
N ALA A 39 -2.43 -5.29 15.36
CA ALA A 39 -2.22 -4.02 14.67
C ALA A 39 -3.44 -3.08 14.83
N LEU A 40 -4.65 -3.60 14.67
CA LEU A 40 -5.87 -2.83 14.85
C LEU A 40 -6.06 -2.35 16.30
N LYS A 41 -5.76 -3.19 17.29
CA LYS A 41 -5.79 -2.82 18.73
C LYS A 41 -4.75 -1.76 19.07
N LEU A 42 -3.59 -1.73 18.40
CA LEU A 42 -2.59 -0.68 18.54
C LEU A 42 -3.06 0.67 17.96
N GLY A 43 -4.03 0.68 17.05
CA GLY A 43 -4.55 1.90 16.44
C GLY A 43 -4.32 2.03 14.92
N TYR A 44 -3.77 1.02 14.25
CA TYR A 44 -3.84 0.99 12.78
C TYR A 44 -5.30 1.00 12.34
N ARG A 45 -5.59 1.76 11.28
CA ARG A 45 -6.92 1.86 10.68
C ARG A 45 -6.91 1.65 9.16
N HIS A 46 -5.74 1.33 8.59
CA HIS A 46 -5.59 0.93 7.19
C HIS A 46 -4.90 -0.44 7.14
N ILE A 47 -5.56 -1.43 6.57
CA ILE A 47 -5.04 -2.79 6.35
C ILE A 47 -4.91 -2.99 4.84
N ASP A 48 -3.71 -3.38 4.39
CA ASP A 48 -3.43 -3.67 2.99
C ASP A 48 -3.17 -5.16 2.78
N THR A 49 -4.00 -5.80 1.97
CA THR A 49 -3.86 -7.20 1.56
C THR A 49 -3.97 -7.34 0.04
N ALA A 50 -3.93 -8.56 -0.46
CA ALA A 50 -4.19 -8.93 -1.84
C ALA A 50 -4.56 -10.42 -1.93
N TRP A 51 -5.34 -10.79 -2.93
CA TRP A 51 -5.64 -12.20 -3.21
C TRP A 51 -4.36 -13.05 -3.31
N LYS A 52 -3.36 -12.56 -4.04
CA LYS A 52 -2.07 -13.27 -4.27
C LYS A 52 -1.25 -13.52 -2.99
N TYR A 53 -1.56 -12.86 -1.89
CA TYR A 53 -0.83 -13.07 -0.61
C TYR A 53 -1.33 -14.30 0.15
N HIS A 54 -2.51 -14.82 -0.20
CA HIS A 54 -3.19 -15.92 0.49
C HIS A 54 -3.42 -15.64 1.99
N THR A 55 -3.51 -14.36 2.36
CA THR A 55 -3.73 -13.89 3.74
C THR A 55 -5.12 -13.31 3.98
N GLU A 56 -5.98 -13.18 2.95
CA GLU A 56 -7.28 -12.52 3.06
C GLU A 56 -8.17 -13.15 4.14
N LYS A 57 -8.19 -14.49 4.23
CA LYS A 57 -8.96 -15.19 5.29
C LYS A 57 -8.48 -14.78 6.68
N ALA A 58 -7.16 -14.80 6.91
CA ALA A 58 -6.58 -14.39 8.18
C ALA A 58 -6.81 -12.89 8.47
N VAL A 59 -6.79 -12.03 7.43
CA VAL A 59 -7.14 -10.61 7.56
C VAL A 59 -8.59 -10.44 8.02
N GLY A 60 -9.54 -11.13 7.40
CA GLY A 60 -10.95 -11.08 7.79
C GLY A 60 -11.18 -11.60 9.21
N ASP A 61 -10.53 -12.71 9.59
CA ASP A 61 -10.59 -13.27 10.93
C ASP A 61 -9.97 -12.28 11.96
N GLY A 62 -8.83 -11.66 11.64
CA GLY A 62 -8.17 -10.68 12.49
C GLY A 62 -8.96 -9.38 12.68
N ILE A 63 -9.63 -8.89 11.64
CA ILE A 63 -10.55 -7.75 11.74
C ILE A 63 -11.65 -8.05 12.76
N ARG A 64 -12.31 -9.19 12.66
CA ARG A 64 -13.36 -9.61 13.61
C ARG A 64 -12.81 -9.77 15.04
N ALA A 65 -11.66 -10.42 15.18
CA ALA A 65 -11.02 -10.65 16.48
C ALA A 65 -10.50 -9.36 17.15
N SER A 66 -10.30 -8.29 16.38
CA SER A 66 -9.83 -7.01 16.91
C SER A 66 -10.87 -6.28 17.76
N GLY A 67 -12.16 -6.49 17.48
CA GLY A 67 -13.27 -5.75 18.06
C GLY A 67 -13.41 -4.31 17.55
N VAL A 68 -12.57 -3.87 16.59
CA VAL A 68 -12.66 -2.55 15.96
C VAL A 68 -13.83 -2.56 14.95
N PRO A 69 -14.74 -1.58 15.01
CA PRO A 69 -15.83 -1.47 14.05
C PRO A 69 -15.33 -1.46 12.59
N ARG A 70 -16.01 -2.20 11.70
CA ARG A 70 -15.59 -2.34 10.30
C ARG A 70 -15.53 -1.00 9.56
N ASP A 71 -16.40 -0.08 9.88
CA ASP A 71 -16.49 1.26 9.29
C ASP A 71 -15.35 2.20 9.73
N GLU A 72 -14.64 1.85 10.81
CA GLU A 72 -13.40 2.54 11.20
C GLU A 72 -12.16 2.05 10.45
N ILE A 73 -12.27 0.95 9.67
CA ILE A 73 -11.13 0.30 9.02
C ILE A 73 -11.16 0.59 7.52
N PHE A 74 -10.09 1.16 6.99
CA PHE A 74 -9.84 1.27 5.57
C PHE A 74 -9.12 0.00 5.08
N LEU A 75 -9.82 -0.86 4.37
CA LEU A 75 -9.32 -2.15 3.89
C LEU A 75 -9.06 -2.11 2.39
N THR A 76 -7.84 -2.46 2.00
CA THR A 76 -7.41 -2.60 0.61
C THR A 76 -7.21 -4.05 0.23
N THR A 77 -7.76 -4.50 -0.90
CA THR A 77 -7.34 -5.75 -1.56
C THR A 77 -7.10 -5.55 -3.06
N LYS A 78 -6.53 -6.56 -3.73
CA LYS A 78 -6.04 -6.43 -5.11
C LYS A 78 -6.31 -7.70 -5.92
N VAL A 79 -6.79 -7.51 -7.16
CA VAL A 79 -6.92 -8.59 -8.15
C VAL A 79 -5.58 -8.82 -8.84
N SER A 80 -5.17 -10.10 -8.94
CA SER A 80 -3.90 -10.47 -9.59
C SER A 80 -3.94 -10.22 -11.11
N HIS A 81 -2.78 -9.85 -11.67
CA HIS A 81 -2.59 -9.65 -13.13
C HIS A 81 -2.93 -10.88 -13.99
N GLU A 82 -3.07 -12.04 -13.39
CA GLU A 82 -3.44 -13.29 -14.05
C GLU A 82 -4.93 -13.35 -14.40
N TYR A 83 -5.77 -12.50 -13.76
CA TYR A 83 -7.24 -12.55 -13.78
C TYR A 83 -7.86 -11.19 -14.12
N LEU A 84 -7.35 -10.51 -15.16
CA LEU A 84 -7.80 -9.18 -15.53
C LEU A 84 -8.90 -9.14 -16.59
N ARG A 85 -9.25 -10.28 -17.23
CA ARG A 85 -10.43 -10.39 -18.08
C ARG A 85 -11.70 -10.22 -17.26
N ALA A 86 -12.74 -9.65 -17.85
CA ALA A 86 -13.94 -9.19 -17.14
C ALA A 86 -14.57 -10.26 -16.23
N ASP A 87 -14.74 -11.49 -16.71
CA ASP A 87 -15.38 -12.56 -15.94
C ASP A 87 -14.46 -13.12 -14.84
N ASP A 88 -13.18 -13.30 -15.14
CA ASP A 88 -12.19 -13.70 -14.14
C ASP A 88 -12.02 -12.64 -13.06
N PHE A 89 -11.99 -11.36 -13.45
CA PHE A 89 -11.90 -10.26 -12.50
C PHE A 89 -13.06 -10.27 -11.51
N ALA A 90 -14.29 -10.42 -12.03
CA ALA A 90 -15.50 -10.47 -11.19
C ALA A 90 -15.45 -11.66 -10.21
N ARG A 91 -15.07 -12.84 -10.70
CA ARG A 91 -14.90 -14.05 -9.88
C ARG A 91 -13.86 -13.86 -8.78
N MET A 92 -12.70 -13.23 -9.10
CA MET A 92 -11.64 -12.99 -8.12
C MET A 92 -12.05 -11.97 -7.05
N VAL A 93 -12.84 -10.96 -7.42
CA VAL A 93 -13.41 -10.03 -6.44
C VAL A 93 -14.33 -10.76 -5.47
N ASP A 94 -15.21 -11.63 -5.99
CA ASP A 94 -16.11 -12.42 -5.14
C ASP A 94 -15.35 -13.38 -4.23
N GLU A 95 -14.31 -14.04 -4.73
CA GLU A 95 -13.44 -14.89 -3.94
C GLU A 95 -12.73 -14.11 -2.81
N SER A 96 -12.19 -12.91 -3.12
CA SER A 96 -11.57 -12.07 -2.11
C SER A 96 -12.56 -11.65 -1.01
N LEU A 97 -13.78 -11.26 -1.38
CA LEU A 97 -14.82 -10.90 -0.41
C LEU A 97 -15.23 -12.08 0.45
N ASN A 98 -15.37 -13.28 -0.15
CA ASN A 98 -15.65 -14.52 0.57
C ASN A 98 -14.51 -14.87 1.55
N ASN A 99 -13.24 -14.77 1.13
CA ASN A 99 -12.08 -14.98 1.99
C ASN A 99 -12.08 -14.03 3.19
N LEU A 100 -12.35 -12.74 2.94
CA LEU A 100 -12.44 -11.70 3.96
C LEU A 100 -13.68 -11.84 4.84
N LYS A 101 -14.72 -12.55 4.36
CA LYS A 101 -16.08 -12.61 4.93
C LYS A 101 -16.69 -11.21 5.09
N LEU A 102 -16.63 -10.45 4.02
CA LEU A 102 -17.14 -9.09 3.91
C LEU A 102 -17.91 -8.92 2.60
N ASP A 103 -18.88 -8.01 2.58
CA ASP A 103 -19.63 -7.67 1.37
C ASP A 103 -18.90 -6.58 0.55
N GLN A 104 -18.01 -5.81 1.18
CA GLN A 104 -17.37 -4.65 0.56
C GLN A 104 -15.98 -4.37 1.16
N VAL A 105 -15.03 -4.00 0.30
CA VAL A 105 -13.74 -3.39 0.69
C VAL A 105 -13.76 -1.88 0.49
N ASP A 106 -12.86 -1.15 1.16
CA ASP A 106 -12.76 0.30 0.98
C ASP A 106 -12.00 0.66 -0.30
N LEU A 107 -10.95 -0.09 -0.64
CA LEU A 107 -10.17 0.12 -1.86
C LEU A 107 -9.90 -1.21 -2.58
N LEU A 108 -10.35 -1.30 -3.83
CA LEU A 108 -10.03 -2.40 -4.73
C LEU A 108 -9.02 -1.94 -5.77
N MET A 109 -7.97 -2.74 -6.00
CA MET A 109 -6.91 -2.37 -6.92
C MET A 109 -6.62 -3.46 -7.95
N VAL A 110 -6.13 -3.07 -9.12
CA VAL A 110 -5.38 -3.94 -10.02
C VAL A 110 -3.97 -4.08 -9.46
N HIS A 111 -3.49 -5.33 -9.22
CA HIS A 111 -2.23 -5.57 -8.51
C HIS A 111 -0.98 -5.29 -9.38
N TRP A 112 -1.03 -5.63 -10.66
CA TRP A 112 -0.03 -5.36 -11.69
C TRP A 112 -0.74 -5.16 -13.02
N PRO A 113 -0.22 -4.32 -13.92
CA PRO A 113 -0.75 -4.21 -15.28
C PRO A 113 -0.49 -5.50 -16.05
N SER A 114 -1.29 -5.77 -17.06
CA SER A 114 -1.06 -6.85 -18.04
C SER A 114 -1.59 -6.45 -19.44
N PRO A 115 -1.17 -5.30 -19.98
CA PRO A 115 -1.76 -4.74 -21.20
C PRO A 115 -1.51 -5.61 -22.44
N GLU A 116 -0.44 -6.42 -22.43
CA GLU A 116 -0.13 -7.36 -23.52
C GLU A 116 -1.08 -8.56 -23.59
N LYS A 117 -1.72 -8.92 -22.45
CA LYS A 117 -2.62 -10.08 -22.34
C LYS A 117 -4.09 -9.69 -22.34
N VAL A 118 -4.43 -8.55 -21.69
CA VAL A 118 -5.78 -8.05 -21.56
C VAL A 118 -5.77 -6.55 -21.82
N PRO A 119 -6.59 -6.04 -22.76
CA PRO A 119 -6.70 -4.60 -23.00
C PRO A 119 -7.00 -3.84 -21.70
N LEU A 120 -6.28 -2.74 -21.45
CA LEU A 120 -6.45 -1.97 -20.21
C LEU A 120 -7.88 -1.46 -20.04
N ALA A 121 -8.57 -1.12 -21.13
CA ALA A 121 -9.97 -0.71 -21.12
C ALA A 121 -10.90 -1.80 -20.54
N GLU A 122 -10.66 -3.07 -20.86
CA GLU A 122 -11.44 -4.20 -20.31
C GLU A 122 -11.23 -4.30 -18.79
N THR A 123 -9.97 -4.25 -18.35
CA THR A 123 -9.62 -4.29 -16.93
C THR A 123 -10.23 -3.12 -16.16
N MET A 124 -10.15 -1.89 -16.70
CA MET A 124 -10.71 -0.70 -16.04
C MET A 124 -12.24 -0.74 -15.98
N ASN A 125 -12.90 -1.25 -17.01
CA ASN A 125 -14.36 -1.46 -16.98
C ASN A 125 -14.77 -2.51 -15.95
N ALA A 126 -14.01 -3.62 -15.81
CA ALA A 126 -14.24 -4.65 -14.80
C ALA A 126 -14.06 -4.11 -13.37
N LEU A 127 -13.00 -3.31 -13.15
CA LEU A 127 -12.74 -2.63 -11.88
C LEU A 127 -13.89 -1.66 -11.53
N ALA A 128 -14.33 -0.83 -12.47
CA ALA A 128 -15.46 0.09 -12.29
C ALA A 128 -16.78 -0.65 -12.03
N LYS A 129 -17.00 -1.79 -12.70
CA LYS A 129 -18.19 -2.63 -12.48
C LYS A 129 -18.24 -3.14 -11.03
N ALA A 130 -17.13 -3.58 -10.46
CA ALA A 130 -17.07 -4.02 -9.07
C ALA A 130 -17.50 -2.92 -8.09
N LYS A 131 -17.09 -1.66 -8.32
CA LYS A 131 -17.54 -0.51 -7.52
C LYS A 131 -19.05 -0.27 -7.69
N ARG A 132 -19.57 -0.24 -8.91
CA ARG A 132 -21.01 -0.04 -9.17
C ARG A 132 -21.88 -1.14 -8.56
N GLN A 133 -21.34 -2.35 -8.41
CA GLN A 133 -21.99 -3.46 -7.71
C GLN A 133 -21.89 -3.37 -6.18
N GLY A 134 -21.29 -2.31 -5.64
CA GLY A 134 -21.12 -2.12 -4.20
C GLY A 134 -20.03 -2.98 -3.56
N LYS A 135 -19.21 -3.70 -4.34
CA LYS A 135 -18.14 -4.57 -3.83
C LYS A 135 -16.89 -3.81 -3.36
N ALA A 136 -16.73 -2.57 -3.83
CA ALA A 136 -15.64 -1.66 -3.42
C ALA A 136 -16.16 -0.23 -3.34
N LYS A 137 -15.69 0.56 -2.36
CA LYS A 137 -16.02 1.99 -2.24
C LYS A 137 -15.18 2.82 -3.19
N HIS A 138 -13.90 2.50 -3.31
CA HIS A 138 -12.90 3.25 -4.08
C HIS A 138 -12.05 2.33 -4.93
N LEU A 139 -11.43 2.90 -5.98
CA LEU A 139 -10.63 2.16 -6.94
C LEU A 139 -9.20 2.69 -7.01
N GLY A 140 -8.27 1.79 -7.30
CA GLY A 140 -6.85 2.12 -7.49
C GLY A 140 -6.15 1.16 -8.42
N VAL A 141 -4.89 1.47 -8.70
CA VAL A 141 -3.99 0.62 -9.49
C VAL A 141 -2.66 0.45 -8.76
N ALA A 142 -1.99 -0.69 -8.94
CA ALA A 142 -0.68 -0.91 -8.35
C ALA A 142 0.34 -1.31 -9.40
N ASN A 143 1.58 -0.79 -9.23
CA ASN A 143 2.70 -1.08 -10.14
C ASN A 143 2.51 -0.58 -11.57
N PHE A 144 1.82 0.51 -11.74
CA PHE A 144 1.67 1.23 -13.00
C PHE A 144 2.73 2.32 -13.09
N ASN A 145 3.33 2.52 -14.28
CA ASN A 145 4.13 3.69 -14.61
C ASN A 145 3.22 4.90 -14.89
N ILE A 146 3.77 6.10 -15.08
CA ILE A 146 2.99 7.33 -15.27
C ILE A 146 2.05 7.21 -16.46
N ALA A 147 2.53 6.72 -17.60
CA ALA A 147 1.72 6.58 -18.80
C ALA A 147 0.51 5.65 -18.59
N LEU A 148 0.70 4.51 -17.93
CA LEU A 148 -0.37 3.57 -17.60
C LEU A 148 -1.36 4.14 -16.57
N ILE A 149 -0.90 4.95 -15.61
CA ILE A 149 -1.79 5.64 -14.64
C ILE A 149 -2.70 6.60 -15.38
N GLU A 150 -2.15 7.45 -16.24
CA GLU A 150 -2.92 8.43 -17.03
C GLU A 150 -3.91 7.74 -17.96
N GLU A 151 -3.48 6.65 -18.61
CA GLU A 151 -4.36 5.85 -19.45
C GLU A 151 -5.47 5.16 -18.64
N ALA A 152 -5.15 4.60 -17.47
CA ALA A 152 -6.14 3.98 -16.58
C ALA A 152 -7.20 5.00 -16.13
N ILE A 153 -6.80 6.23 -15.77
CA ILE A 153 -7.73 7.32 -15.41
C ILE A 153 -8.64 7.67 -16.60
N ARG A 154 -8.10 7.76 -17.80
CA ARG A 154 -8.86 8.07 -19.01
C ARG A 154 -9.87 6.97 -19.39
N LEU A 155 -9.52 5.71 -19.16
CA LEU A 155 -10.31 4.54 -19.54
C LEU A 155 -11.31 4.10 -18.45
N CYS A 156 -11.04 4.41 -17.20
CA CYS A 156 -11.89 3.98 -16.09
C CYS A 156 -13.13 4.88 -15.99
N PRO A 157 -14.35 4.31 -16.07
CA PRO A 157 -15.60 5.09 -15.94
C PRO A 157 -15.83 5.62 -14.51
N GLU A 158 -15.04 5.19 -13.54
CA GLU A 158 -15.12 5.58 -12.13
C GLU A 158 -13.77 6.18 -11.68
N PRO A 159 -13.75 7.11 -10.72
CA PRO A 159 -12.51 7.72 -10.27
C PRO A 159 -11.50 6.72 -9.71
N ILE A 160 -10.27 6.78 -10.21
CA ILE A 160 -9.10 6.18 -9.58
C ILE A 160 -8.60 7.16 -8.52
N VAL A 161 -8.42 6.71 -7.29
CA VAL A 161 -8.02 7.58 -6.16
C VAL A 161 -6.64 7.28 -5.58
N ASN A 162 -6.09 6.10 -5.90
CA ASN A 162 -4.83 5.64 -5.30
C ASN A 162 -3.98 4.90 -6.33
N VAL A 163 -2.68 5.14 -6.27
CA VAL A 163 -1.66 4.31 -6.92
C VAL A 163 -0.78 3.68 -5.85
N GLN A 164 -0.51 2.37 -5.95
CA GLN A 164 0.38 1.69 -5.01
C GLN A 164 1.64 1.23 -5.74
N VAL A 165 2.81 1.65 -5.26
CA VAL A 165 4.12 1.34 -5.85
C VAL A 165 5.16 1.06 -4.79
N GLU A 166 6.27 0.43 -5.20
CA GLU A 166 7.47 0.38 -4.37
C GLU A 166 8.01 1.78 -4.14
N TYR A 167 8.23 2.13 -2.86
CA TYR A 167 8.89 3.38 -2.53
C TYR A 167 9.61 3.29 -1.19
N HIS A 168 10.89 3.67 -1.20
CA HIS A 168 11.78 3.76 -0.05
C HIS A 168 12.98 4.66 -0.41
N PRO A 169 13.80 5.11 0.54
CA PRO A 169 14.88 6.08 0.26
C PRO A 169 15.88 5.68 -0.84
N TYR A 170 16.09 4.39 -1.10
CA TYR A 170 17.01 3.96 -2.18
C TYR A 170 16.37 3.97 -3.58
N LEU A 171 15.08 4.25 -3.71
CA LEU A 171 14.38 4.27 -5.01
C LEU A 171 13.90 5.68 -5.32
N ASP A 172 14.43 6.27 -6.39
CA ASP A 172 13.92 7.55 -6.88
C ASP A 172 12.51 7.38 -7.47
N GLN A 173 11.56 8.15 -6.95
CA GLN A 173 10.19 8.23 -7.44
C GLN A 173 9.78 9.70 -7.70
N THR A 174 10.75 10.59 -7.91
CA THR A 174 10.50 12.03 -8.06
C THR A 174 9.51 12.33 -9.17
N LYS A 175 9.65 11.68 -10.33
CA LYS A 175 8.74 11.86 -11.47
C LYS A 175 7.32 11.37 -11.14
N LEU A 176 7.23 10.19 -10.53
CA LEU A 176 5.94 9.60 -10.14
C LEU A 176 5.25 10.43 -9.05
N LEU A 177 5.98 10.91 -8.04
CA LEU A 177 5.45 11.80 -7.01
C LEU A 177 4.90 13.10 -7.60
N ALA A 178 5.58 13.68 -8.60
CA ALA A 178 5.09 14.86 -9.31
C ALA A 178 3.79 14.56 -10.07
N ALA A 179 3.71 13.41 -10.76
CA ALA A 179 2.51 12.97 -11.46
C ALA A 179 1.34 12.71 -10.49
N VAL A 180 1.59 12.03 -9.38
CA VAL A 180 0.60 11.76 -8.31
C VAL A 180 0.00 13.06 -7.78
N ARG A 181 0.84 14.06 -7.51
CA ARG A 181 0.37 15.39 -7.04
C ARG A 181 -0.46 16.10 -8.11
N ARG A 182 0.00 16.12 -9.35
CA ARG A 182 -0.72 16.73 -10.48
C ARG A 182 -2.08 16.07 -10.71
N LEU A 183 -2.17 14.77 -10.55
CA LEU A 183 -3.40 13.99 -10.75
C LEU A 183 -4.30 13.96 -9.50
N GLY A 184 -3.85 14.54 -8.37
CA GLY A 184 -4.57 14.55 -7.11
C GLY A 184 -4.72 13.18 -6.44
N LEU A 185 -3.86 12.20 -6.76
CA LEU A 185 -3.95 10.83 -6.24
C LEU A 185 -3.27 10.71 -4.86
N ALA A 186 -3.66 9.68 -4.10
CA ALA A 186 -2.83 9.15 -3.02
C ALA A 186 -1.81 8.15 -3.59
N MET A 187 -0.62 8.09 -3.01
CA MET A 187 0.40 7.09 -3.31
C MET A 187 0.65 6.19 -2.11
N THR A 188 0.27 4.94 -2.20
CA THR A 188 0.60 3.94 -1.20
C THR A 188 1.98 3.35 -1.49
N ALA A 189 2.90 3.47 -0.52
CA ALA A 189 4.28 3.02 -0.62
C ALA A 189 4.44 1.62 -0.01
N TYR A 190 4.59 0.59 -0.83
CA TYR A 190 4.96 -0.74 -0.34
C TYR A 190 6.49 -0.89 -0.22
N CYS A 191 6.95 -1.88 0.55
CA CYS A 191 8.35 -2.05 0.93
C CYS A 191 8.99 -0.76 1.49
N PRO A 192 8.31 0.02 2.35
CA PRO A 192 8.80 1.34 2.77
C PRO A 192 10.16 1.30 3.46
N LEU A 193 10.55 0.15 4.04
CA LEU A 193 11.83 -0.08 4.70
C LEU A 193 12.85 -0.85 3.82
N GLY A 194 12.62 -0.91 2.49
CA GLY A 194 13.50 -1.58 1.55
C GLY A 194 13.75 -3.06 1.89
N ARG A 195 12.76 -3.76 2.45
CA ARG A 195 12.88 -5.13 2.98
C ARG A 195 14.01 -5.28 4.02
N GLY A 196 14.21 -4.26 4.84
CA GLY A 196 15.24 -4.25 5.88
C GLY A 196 16.59 -3.69 5.43
N LYS A 197 16.82 -3.44 4.14
CA LYS A 197 18.10 -2.88 3.65
C LYS A 197 18.41 -1.48 4.22
N MET A 198 17.38 -0.75 4.64
CA MET A 198 17.55 0.59 5.23
C MET A 198 18.09 0.56 6.66
N ILE A 199 17.95 -0.57 7.39
CA ILE A 199 18.24 -0.64 8.83
C ILE A 199 19.74 -0.38 9.15
N SER A 200 20.63 -0.67 8.21
CA SER A 200 22.08 -0.46 8.34
C SER A 200 22.60 0.78 7.61
N ASP A 201 21.72 1.64 7.09
CA ASP A 201 22.16 2.86 6.39
C ASP A 201 22.73 3.89 7.36
N ALA A 202 23.98 4.34 7.11
CA ALA A 202 24.71 5.21 8.02
C ALA A 202 24.08 6.60 8.16
N VAL A 203 23.54 7.17 7.06
CA VAL A 203 22.89 8.50 7.08
C VAL A 203 21.61 8.44 7.89
N VAL A 204 20.80 7.41 7.67
CA VAL A 204 19.54 7.26 8.42
C VAL A 204 19.82 6.92 9.89
N ALA A 205 20.87 6.11 10.18
CA ALA A 205 21.27 5.78 11.55
C ALA A 205 21.74 7.00 12.34
N GLU A 206 22.51 7.89 11.72
CA GLU A 206 22.91 9.18 12.33
C GLU A 206 21.69 10.04 12.70
N ILE A 207 20.74 10.20 11.77
CA ILE A 207 19.51 10.97 12.01
C ILE A 207 18.68 10.30 13.11
N ALA A 208 18.57 8.98 13.09
CA ALA A 208 17.85 8.20 14.09
C ALA A 208 18.43 8.39 15.50
N CYS A 209 19.76 8.34 15.62
CA CYS A 209 20.46 8.62 16.87
C CYS A 209 20.17 10.05 17.38
N ALA A 210 20.29 11.06 16.52
CA ALA A 210 20.01 12.45 16.87
C ALA A 210 18.56 12.69 17.33
N LYS A 211 17.60 11.92 16.78
CA LYS A 211 16.17 12.02 17.16
C LYS A 211 15.78 11.11 18.33
N GLY A 212 16.65 10.25 18.82
CA GLY A 212 16.30 9.21 19.81
C GLY A 212 15.23 8.23 19.28
N LYS A 213 15.29 7.91 17.99
CA LYS A 213 14.34 7.04 17.27
C LYS A 213 15.08 5.89 16.60
N SER A 214 14.34 4.85 16.19
CA SER A 214 14.93 3.81 15.35
C SER A 214 15.02 4.24 13.87
N VAL A 215 15.88 3.57 13.12
CA VAL A 215 15.99 3.76 11.67
C VAL A 215 14.65 3.54 10.97
N ALA A 216 13.88 2.52 11.39
CA ALA A 216 12.55 2.26 10.85
C ALA A 216 11.60 3.44 11.06
N GLN A 217 11.58 4.01 12.27
CA GLN A 217 10.75 5.17 12.59
C GLN A 217 11.14 6.40 11.74
N VAL A 218 12.43 6.66 11.56
CA VAL A 218 12.91 7.79 10.72
C VAL A 218 12.47 7.61 9.27
N VAL A 219 12.65 6.43 8.69
CA VAL A 219 12.23 6.17 7.30
C VAL A 219 10.71 6.29 7.15
N LEU A 220 9.93 5.76 8.08
CA LEU A 220 8.47 5.88 8.03
C LEU A 220 8.03 7.34 8.21
N ARG A 221 8.69 8.10 9.08
CA ARG A 221 8.44 9.54 9.23
C ARG A 221 8.76 10.32 7.96
N TRP A 222 9.85 9.98 7.27
CA TRP A 222 10.20 10.54 5.97
C TRP A 222 9.10 10.34 4.92
N HIS A 223 8.47 9.15 4.88
CA HIS A 223 7.30 8.94 4.02
C HIS A 223 6.12 9.85 4.41
N LEU A 224 5.82 9.93 5.71
CA LEU A 224 4.67 10.70 6.21
C LEU A 224 4.78 12.20 5.94
N GLN A 225 5.99 12.75 5.92
CA GLN A 225 6.22 14.17 5.66
C GLN A 225 6.11 14.53 4.18
N GLN A 226 6.06 13.54 3.29
CA GLN A 226 5.81 13.77 1.89
C GLN A 226 4.31 13.89 1.59
N PRO A 227 3.89 14.90 0.82
CA PRO A 227 2.50 15.01 0.39
C PRO A 227 2.04 13.76 -0.36
N ASN A 228 0.82 13.33 -0.10
CA ASN A 228 0.14 12.22 -0.79
C ASN A 228 0.73 10.82 -0.56
N VAL A 229 1.77 10.64 0.27
CA VAL A 229 2.42 9.33 0.51
C VAL A 229 1.85 8.65 1.74
N ILE A 230 1.58 7.34 1.62
CA ILE A 230 1.04 6.47 2.66
C ILE A 230 1.91 5.20 2.73
N PRO A 231 2.84 5.06 3.69
CA PRO A 231 3.61 3.84 3.85
C PRO A 231 2.76 2.71 4.45
N ILE A 232 3.01 1.49 3.97
CA ILE A 232 2.38 0.26 4.49
C ILE A 232 3.44 -0.73 4.97
N PRO A 233 4.15 -0.42 6.08
CA PRO A 233 5.10 -1.36 6.65
C PRO A 233 4.40 -2.66 7.06
N ARG A 234 5.14 -3.76 6.99
CA ARG A 234 4.70 -5.07 7.44
C ARG A 234 5.63 -5.56 8.55
N SER A 235 5.08 -6.16 9.58
CA SER A 235 5.86 -6.85 10.59
C SER A 235 5.09 -8.02 11.19
N SER A 236 5.76 -9.18 11.34
CA SER A 236 5.31 -10.33 12.13
C SER A 236 5.70 -10.21 13.61
N ASN A 237 6.39 -9.13 14.01
CA ASN A 237 6.77 -8.87 15.41
C ASN A 237 5.85 -7.79 15.99
N PRO A 238 5.06 -8.09 17.04
CA PRO A 238 4.14 -7.13 17.67
C PRO A 238 4.84 -5.86 18.20
N GLY A 239 6.05 -5.99 18.76
CA GLY A 239 6.81 -4.84 19.22
C GLY A 239 7.19 -3.89 18.07
N ARG A 240 7.57 -4.43 16.91
CA ARG A 240 7.85 -3.61 15.71
C ARG A 240 6.58 -3.00 15.12
N GLN A 241 5.41 -3.63 15.27
CA GLN A 241 4.14 -3.01 14.87
C GLN A 241 3.88 -1.74 15.67
N ALA A 242 4.07 -1.80 17.01
CA ALA A 242 3.93 -0.65 17.90
C ALA A 242 4.99 0.43 17.58
N GLU A 243 6.25 0.04 17.38
CA GLU A 243 7.35 0.92 17.00
C GLU A 243 7.06 1.67 15.69
N ASN A 244 6.63 0.95 14.64
CA ASN A 244 6.30 1.53 13.34
C ASN A 244 5.12 2.52 13.41
N LEU A 245 4.22 2.40 14.37
CA LEU A 245 3.11 3.32 14.56
C LEU A 245 3.51 4.53 15.42
N ASN A 246 4.55 4.43 16.24
CA ASN A 246 5.01 5.51 17.13
C ASN A 246 5.95 6.50 16.41
N ILE A 247 5.42 7.20 15.41
CA ILE A 247 6.17 8.07 14.48
C ILE A 247 5.56 9.47 14.33
N PHE A 248 4.62 9.84 15.22
CA PHE A 248 3.89 11.13 15.11
C PHE A 248 4.40 12.19 16.08
N ASP A 249 5.31 11.85 16.99
CA ASP A 249 5.82 12.69 18.07
C ASP A 249 7.13 13.44 17.73
N PHE A 250 7.64 13.30 16.50
CA PHE A 250 8.83 14.00 16.02
C PHE A 250 8.68 14.42 14.57
N THR A 251 9.57 15.28 14.11
CA THR A 251 9.67 15.75 12.71
C THR A 251 11.10 15.68 12.22
N LEU A 252 11.27 15.46 10.93
CA LEU A 252 12.53 15.62 10.21
C LEU A 252 12.62 17.04 9.66
N SER A 253 13.78 17.66 9.78
CA SER A 253 14.07 18.95 9.15
C SER A 253 14.16 18.82 7.63
N ASP A 254 14.12 19.94 6.91
CA ASP A 254 14.26 19.94 5.45
C ASP A 254 15.63 19.39 5.02
N ASP A 255 16.68 19.61 5.80
CA ASP A 255 18.00 19.04 5.55
C ASP A 255 18.02 17.52 5.73
N GLU A 256 17.46 17.02 6.83
CA GLU A 256 17.31 15.57 7.06
C GLU A 256 16.49 14.91 5.96
N MET A 257 15.39 15.54 5.53
CA MET A 257 14.58 15.07 4.40
C MET A 257 15.41 15.01 3.10
N LYS A 258 16.19 16.04 2.78
CA LYS A 258 17.08 16.06 1.61
C LYS A 258 18.17 15.01 1.67
N ARG A 259 18.81 14.82 2.83
CA ARG A 259 19.85 13.79 3.04
C ARG A 259 19.28 12.38 2.79
N ILE A 260 18.08 12.11 3.26
CA ILE A 260 17.42 10.81 3.02
C ILE A 260 17.01 10.66 1.54
N HIS A 261 16.51 11.70 0.87
CA HIS A 261 16.20 11.67 -0.57
C HIS A 261 17.45 11.41 -1.42
N ALA A 262 18.61 11.92 -1.01
CA ALA A 262 19.88 11.75 -1.72
C ALA A 262 20.41 10.29 -1.68
N LEU A 263 19.80 9.40 -0.91
CA LEU A 263 20.16 7.97 -0.88
C LEU A 263 19.64 7.19 -2.10
N ALA A 264 18.81 7.81 -2.95
CA ALA A 264 18.28 7.18 -4.16
C ALA A 264 19.41 6.79 -5.12
N ARG A 265 19.27 5.61 -5.73
CA ARG A 265 20.29 5.03 -6.61
C ARG A 265 19.65 4.24 -7.76
N PRO A 266 20.34 4.08 -8.90
CA PRO A 266 19.77 3.41 -10.09
C PRO A 266 19.35 1.96 -9.85
N ASP A 267 20.04 1.23 -8.98
CA ASP A 267 19.77 -0.17 -8.60
C ASP A 267 18.83 -0.31 -7.37
N GLY A 268 18.16 0.77 -6.99
CA GLY A 268 17.33 0.82 -5.78
C GLY A 268 16.10 -0.09 -5.81
N ARG A 269 15.54 -0.36 -6.99
CA ARG A 269 14.31 -1.15 -7.11
C ARG A 269 14.49 -2.61 -6.70
N ILE A 270 13.58 -3.11 -5.87
CA ILE A 270 13.59 -4.48 -5.34
C ILE A 270 12.55 -5.35 -6.05
N ALA A 271 11.40 -4.78 -6.39
CA ALA A 271 10.29 -5.49 -7.03
C ALA A 271 10.25 -5.18 -8.53
N ASN A 272 10.88 -6.03 -9.32
CA ASN A 272 10.89 -5.93 -10.79
C ASN A 272 10.68 -7.33 -11.43
N PRO A 273 9.51 -7.96 -11.21
CA PRO A 273 9.26 -9.31 -11.69
C PRO A 273 9.12 -9.34 -13.22
N ALA A 274 9.88 -10.23 -13.86
CA ALA A 274 9.79 -10.45 -15.29
C ALA A 274 8.36 -10.80 -15.76
N GLY A 275 7.97 -10.33 -16.93
CA GLY A 275 6.70 -10.63 -17.59
C GLY A 275 5.47 -9.89 -17.04
N ARG A 276 5.65 -8.94 -16.09
CA ARG A 276 4.54 -8.09 -15.58
C ARG A 276 4.96 -6.70 -15.13
N ALA A 277 6.24 -6.49 -14.82
CA ALA A 277 6.71 -5.15 -14.50
C ALA A 277 6.68 -4.27 -15.76
N PRO A 278 6.14 -3.05 -15.70
CA PRO A 278 6.21 -2.11 -16.82
C PRO A 278 7.64 -1.59 -17.01
N LEU A 279 7.89 -0.92 -18.11
CA LEU A 279 9.05 -0.05 -18.22
C LEU A 279 8.83 1.12 -17.24
N TRP A 280 9.69 1.22 -16.24
CA TRP A 280 9.57 2.25 -15.19
C TRP A 280 9.99 3.64 -15.72
N ASP A 281 9.48 4.71 -15.08
CA ASP A 281 9.71 6.13 -15.44
C ASP A 281 11.15 6.61 -15.19
#